data_171ad2ffbcde08b29f40ab469341588e
#
_entry.id   171ad2ffbcde08b29f40ab469341588e
#
_cell.length_a   1.000
_cell.length_b   1.000
_cell.length_c   1.000
_cell.angle_alpha   90.00
_cell.angle_beta   90.00
_cell.angle_gamma   90.00
#
_symmetry.space_group_name_H-M   'P 1'
#
loop_
_entity.id
_entity.type
_entity.pdbx_description
1 polymer ?
#
loop_
_entity_poly.entity_id
_entity_poly.type
_entity_poly.pdbx_seq_one_letter_code
_entity_poly.pdbx_strand_id
1 'polypeptide(L)'
;QFLRLNGVKHYRLTLFDAILNVPVSERIVCRRILKNTKKFILDSTKNKPFICLTTDLFPMYSNVADEIGVNHQLCTFHLFQTINHKLKGYCRRNKINKKQREHIYENAQELKNCFRQNSTKEAIGQFKQYLQNYMAIPVVLKDFIRKHIINHFHRYVQHLDDENIEKTSNKVENYYRQTNPEKIKKIYKTKNGILTFLDYQMENWTEKHIKIK
;
A
#
# COMPACT_ATOMS: atom_id res chain seq x y z
N GLN A 1 -6.73 -6.58 -5.49
CA GLN A 1 -6.41 -7.31 -6.73
C GLN A 1 -7.55 -7.19 -7.74
N PHE A 2 -7.29 -7.25 -9.06
CA PHE A 2 -8.36 -7.31 -10.06
C PHE A 2 -8.52 -8.72 -10.65
N LEU A 3 -9.76 -9.04 -11.07
CA LEU A 3 -10.18 -10.30 -11.67
C LEU A 3 -10.97 -10.00 -12.94
N ARG A 4 -11.03 -10.96 -13.88
CA ARG A 4 -11.96 -10.93 -15.01
C ARG A 4 -12.96 -12.08 -14.88
N LEU A 5 -14.22 -11.76 -14.63
CA LEU A 5 -15.30 -12.72 -14.51
C LEU A 5 -16.30 -12.49 -15.64
N ASN A 6 -16.55 -13.52 -16.45
CA ASN A 6 -17.39 -13.43 -17.65
C ASN A 6 -16.99 -12.24 -18.57
N GLY A 7 -15.68 -12.01 -18.73
CA GLY A 7 -15.15 -10.89 -19.50
C GLY A 7 -15.15 -9.52 -18.80
N VAL A 8 -15.87 -9.36 -17.70
CA VAL A 8 -16.01 -8.10 -16.97
C VAL A 8 -14.96 -7.98 -15.87
N LYS A 9 -14.41 -6.76 -15.71
CA LYS A 9 -13.42 -6.46 -14.67
C LYS A 9 -14.09 -6.33 -13.29
N HIS A 10 -13.58 -7.10 -12.34
CA HIS A 10 -13.96 -7.06 -10.93
C HIS A 10 -12.74 -6.81 -10.05
N TYR A 11 -12.98 -6.47 -8.79
CA TYR A 11 -11.94 -6.24 -7.80
C TYR A 11 -12.16 -7.15 -6.59
N ARG A 12 -11.10 -7.88 -6.22
CA ARG A 12 -11.01 -8.59 -4.95
C ARG A 12 -10.54 -7.59 -3.89
N LEU A 13 -11.36 -7.35 -2.91
CA LEU A 13 -11.00 -6.64 -1.68
C LEU A 13 -10.69 -7.70 -0.63
N THR A 14 -9.59 -7.55 0.08
CA THR A 14 -9.22 -8.40 1.21
C THR A 14 -8.82 -7.51 2.36
N LEU A 15 -9.42 -7.72 3.51
CA LEU A 15 -8.90 -7.22 4.78
C LEU A 15 -8.00 -8.30 5.37
N PHE A 16 -6.79 -7.93 5.76
CA PHE A 16 -5.76 -8.85 6.20
C PHE A 16 -5.23 -8.41 7.56
N ASP A 17 -5.27 -9.31 8.53
CA ASP A 17 -4.62 -9.07 9.83
C ASP A 17 -3.12 -9.25 9.66
N ALA A 18 -2.40 -8.15 9.76
CA ALA A 18 -0.97 -8.14 9.53
C ALA A 18 -0.19 -8.69 10.74
N ILE A 19 -0.76 -8.66 11.94
CA ILE A 19 -0.13 -9.21 13.15
C ILE A 19 -0.23 -10.73 13.13
N LEU A 20 -1.44 -11.25 12.94
CA LEU A 20 -1.69 -12.70 12.86
C LEU A 20 -1.29 -13.31 11.52
N ASN A 21 -1.00 -12.48 10.50
CA ASN A 21 -0.67 -12.88 9.14
C ASN A 21 -1.76 -13.73 8.46
N VAL A 22 -3.03 -13.37 8.68
CA VAL A 22 -4.19 -14.09 8.13
C VAL A 22 -5.21 -13.17 7.47
N PRO A 23 -5.96 -13.64 6.44
CA PRO A 23 -7.07 -12.90 5.88
C PRO A 23 -8.24 -12.88 6.88
N VAL A 24 -8.81 -11.69 7.11
CA VAL A 24 -9.97 -11.49 7.99
C VAL A 24 -11.27 -11.63 7.21
N SER A 25 -11.29 -11.11 5.99
CA SER A 25 -12.48 -11.11 5.13
C SER A 25 -12.12 -10.79 3.69
N GLU A 26 -12.94 -11.31 2.76
CA GLU A 26 -12.79 -11.05 1.34
C GLU A 26 -14.13 -10.70 0.70
N ARG A 27 -14.08 -9.87 -0.34
CA ARG A 27 -15.25 -9.51 -1.14
C ARG A 27 -14.86 -9.23 -2.58
N ILE A 28 -15.67 -9.70 -3.52
CA ILE A 28 -15.55 -9.34 -4.95
C ILE A 28 -16.57 -8.26 -5.27
N VAL A 29 -16.08 -7.15 -5.81
CA VAL A 29 -16.90 -6.00 -6.20
C VAL A 29 -16.65 -5.61 -7.65
N CYS A 30 -17.68 -5.10 -8.33
CA CYS A 30 -17.55 -4.62 -9.71
C CYS A 30 -16.76 -3.30 -9.79
N ARG A 31 -16.84 -2.47 -8.75
CA ARG A 31 -16.15 -1.17 -8.69
C ARG A 31 -15.60 -0.93 -7.29
N ARG A 32 -14.36 -0.45 -7.22
CA ARG A 32 -13.78 0.07 -5.96
C ARG A 32 -14.26 1.52 -5.80
N ILE A 33 -15.35 1.71 -5.10
CA ILE A 33 -15.88 3.02 -4.72
C ILE A 33 -15.85 3.17 -3.21
N LEU A 34 -15.77 4.40 -2.73
CA LEU A 34 -15.64 4.75 -1.31
C LEU A 34 -16.70 4.05 -0.46
N LYS A 35 -17.98 4.20 -0.82
CA LYS A 35 -19.13 3.60 -0.09
C LYS A 35 -18.98 2.09 0.11
N ASN A 36 -18.64 1.35 -0.96
CA ASN A 36 -18.53 -0.10 -0.90
C ASN A 36 -17.31 -0.55 -0.09
N THR A 37 -16.19 0.17 -0.22
CA THR A 37 -14.95 -0.14 0.50
C THR A 37 -15.09 0.17 1.98
N LYS A 38 -15.68 1.32 2.34
CA LYS A 38 -15.99 1.67 3.73
C LYS A 38 -16.89 0.63 4.37
N LYS A 39 -18.02 0.28 3.71
CA LYS A 39 -18.92 -0.76 4.22
C LYS A 39 -18.21 -2.09 4.40
N PHE A 40 -17.38 -2.52 3.44
CA PHE A 40 -16.62 -3.77 3.55
C PHE A 40 -15.70 -3.75 4.78
N ILE A 41 -14.96 -2.68 5.02
CA ILE A 41 -14.05 -2.58 6.17
C ILE A 41 -14.85 -2.61 7.48
N LEU A 42 -15.90 -1.80 7.60
CA LEU A 42 -16.73 -1.75 8.82
C LEU A 42 -17.39 -3.09 9.13
N ASP A 43 -17.96 -3.77 8.10
CA ASP A 43 -18.56 -5.10 8.26
C ASP A 43 -17.51 -6.13 8.74
N SER A 44 -16.28 -6.04 8.22
CA SER A 44 -15.19 -6.99 8.49
C SER A 44 -14.50 -6.76 9.83
N THR A 45 -14.53 -5.53 10.37
CA THR A 45 -13.89 -5.15 11.64
C THR A 45 -14.87 -5.06 12.81
N LYS A 46 -16.16 -5.32 12.57
CA LYS A 46 -17.18 -5.27 13.61
C LYS A 46 -16.79 -6.17 14.79
N ASN A 47 -16.76 -5.59 16.00
CA ASN A 47 -16.37 -6.26 17.25
C ASN A 47 -14.93 -6.82 17.25
N LYS A 48 -14.03 -6.25 16.44
CA LYS A 48 -12.60 -6.61 16.41
C LYS A 48 -11.76 -5.38 16.71
N PRO A 49 -10.60 -5.53 17.35
CA PRO A 49 -9.66 -4.42 17.50
C PRO A 49 -9.19 -3.97 16.12
N PHE A 50 -9.19 -2.65 15.89
CA PHE A 50 -8.77 -2.05 14.63
C PHE A 50 -7.84 -0.87 14.91
N ILE A 51 -6.54 -1.13 14.90
CA ILE A 51 -5.49 -0.19 15.30
C ILE A 51 -5.20 0.79 14.16
N CYS A 52 -4.92 0.26 12.97
CA CYS A 52 -4.51 1.04 11.82
C CYS A 52 -4.88 0.34 10.51
N LEU A 53 -5.18 1.12 9.48
CA LEU A 53 -5.39 0.64 8.12
C LEU A 53 -4.13 0.89 7.28
N THR A 54 -3.37 -0.16 6.93
CA THR A 54 -2.24 -0.05 6.00
C THR A 54 -2.68 -0.34 4.58
N THR A 55 -2.44 0.60 3.63
CA THR A 55 -2.86 0.47 2.24
C THR A 55 -1.80 0.86 1.23
N ASP A 56 -2.05 0.56 -0.06
CA ASP A 56 -1.34 1.18 -1.17
C ASP A 56 -1.65 2.69 -1.28
N LEU A 57 -1.04 3.36 -2.27
CA LEU A 57 -1.18 4.80 -2.46
C LEU A 57 -2.47 5.22 -3.20
N PHE A 58 -3.48 4.36 -3.30
CA PHE A 58 -4.71 4.72 -3.99
C PHE A 58 -5.52 5.73 -3.15
N PRO A 59 -5.76 6.96 -3.64
CA PRO A 59 -6.26 8.08 -2.81
C PRO A 59 -7.57 7.79 -2.08
N MET A 60 -8.44 6.94 -2.64
CA MET A 60 -9.71 6.57 -2.03
C MET A 60 -9.54 5.98 -0.62
N TYR A 61 -8.47 5.24 -0.37
CA TYR A 61 -8.26 4.62 0.95
C TYR A 61 -7.98 5.64 2.05
N SER A 62 -7.33 6.76 1.72
CA SER A 62 -7.18 7.87 2.67
C SER A 62 -8.54 8.42 3.09
N ASN A 63 -9.42 8.67 2.13
CA ASN A 63 -10.78 9.16 2.40
C ASN A 63 -11.59 8.14 3.21
N VAL A 64 -11.44 6.84 2.92
CA VAL A 64 -12.10 5.77 3.70
C VAL A 64 -11.62 5.77 5.14
N ALA A 65 -10.31 5.86 5.37
CA ALA A 65 -9.74 5.88 6.73
C ALA A 65 -10.21 7.11 7.52
N ASP A 66 -10.25 8.29 6.88
CA ASP A 66 -10.75 9.53 7.48
C ASP A 66 -12.23 9.43 7.86
N GLU A 67 -13.07 8.88 6.98
CA GLU A 67 -14.49 8.71 7.25
C GLU A 67 -14.81 7.64 8.31
N ILE A 68 -13.93 6.66 8.51
CA ILE A 68 -14.05 5.65 9.56
C ILE A 68 -13.46 6.16 10.88
N GLY A 69 -12.54 7.13 10.83
CA GLY A 69 -11.83 7.66 11.99
C GLY A 69 -10.74 6.71 12.50
N VAL A 70 -10.07 5.95 11.59
CA VAL A 70 -8.99 5.03 11.94
C VAL A 70 -7.63 5.57 11.50
N ASN A 71 -6.58 5.26 12.24
CA ASN A 71 -5.22 5.55 11.81
C ASN A 71 -4.93 4.94 10.42
N HIS A 72 -4.22 5.68 9.58
CA HIS A 72 -3.95 5.26 8.21
C HIS A 72 -2.46 5.29 7.89
N GLN A 73 -1.85 4.14 7.72
CA GLN A 73 -0.49 3.98 7.24
C GLN A 73 -0.47 3.79 5.72
N LEU A 74 0.22 4.66 5.01
CA LEU A 74 0.49 4.48 3.59
C LEU A 74 1.73 3.61 3.39
N CYS A 75 1.64 2.64 2.48
CA CYS A 75 2.70 1.68 2.20
C CYS A 75 3.99 2.37 1.72
N THR A 76 5.05 2.29 2.52
CA THR A 76 6.35 2.88 2.17
C THR A 76 7.02 2.17 0.98
N PHE A 77 6.78 0.88 0.78
CA PHE A 77 7.26 0.15 -0.38
C PHE A 77 6.69 0.74 -1.69
N HIS A 78 5.38 0.97 -1.74
CA HIS A 78 4.73 1.61 -2.90
C HIS A 78 5.20 3.04 -3.11
N LEU A 79 5.46 3.79 -2.04
CA LEU A 79 6.08 5.13 -2.14
C LEU A 79 7.42 5.05 -2.85
N PHE A 80 8.32 4.18 -2.39
CA PHE A 80 9.67 4.06 -2.97
C PHE A 80 9.63 3.53 -4.41
N GLN A 81 8.75 2.59 -4.70
CA GLN A 81 8.53 2.10 -6.05
C GLN A 81 8.04 3.21 -6.99
N THR A 82 7.10 4.05 -6.52
CA THR A 82 6.55 5.17 -7.30
C THR A 82 7.62 6.23 -7.56
N ILE A 83 8.46 6.58 -6.56
CA ILE A 83 9.61 7.46 -6.73
C ILE A 83 10.51 6.91 -7.85
N ASN A 84 10.96 5.66 -7.72
CA ASN A 84 11.85 5.04 -8.69
C ASN A 84 11.27 5.04 -10.12
N HIS A 85 9.99 4.74 -10.26
CA HIS A 85 9.30 4.72 -11.56
C HIS A 85 9.25 6.11 -12.20
N LYS A 86 8.94 7.13 -11.39
CA LYS A 86 8.92 8.52 -11.85
C LYS A 86 10.30 9.00 -12.29
N LEU A 87 11.35 8.70 -11.52
CA LEU A 87 12.72 9.08 -11.86
C LEU A 87 13.19 8.38 -13.14
N LYS A 88 12.97 7.08 -13.25
CA LYS A 88 13.31 6.32 -14.46
C LYS A 88 12.62 6.90 -15.71
N GLY A 89 11.33 7.21 -15.60
CA GLY A 89 10.55 7.82 -16.67
C GLY A 89 11.03 9.22 -17.02
N TYR A 90 11.34 10.05 -16.02
CA TYR A 90 11.89 11.41 -16.21
C TYR A 90 13.24 11.38 -16.91
N CYS A 91 14.19 10.59 -16.41
CA CYS A 91 15.54 10.47 -16.97
C CYS A 91 15.51 10.01 -18.44
N ARG A 92 14.61 9.06 -18.77
CA ARG A 92 14.46 8.56 -20.14
C ARG A 92 13.90 9.64 -21.09
N ARG A 93 12.81 10.33 -20.68
CA ARG A 93 12.17 11.35 -21.53
C ARG A 93 13.06 12.56 -21.79
N ASN A 94 13.84 12.97 -20.80
CA ASN A 94 14.68 14.16 -20.88
C ASN A 94 16.13 13.83 -21.29
N LYS A 95 16.43 12.60 -21.68
CA LYS A 95 17.77 12.14 -22.10
C LYS A 95 18.88 12.57 -21.11
N ILE A 96 18.57 12.46 -19.80
CA ILE A 96 19.48 12.90 -18.71
C ILE A 96 20.80 12.13 -18.78
N ASN A 97 21.93 12.86 -18.74
CA ASN A 97 23.26 12.27 -18.76
C ASN A 97 23.59 11.54 -17.44
N LYS A 98 24.69 10.77 -17.42
CA LYS A 98 25.05 9.92 -16.28
C LYS A 98 25.22 10.74 -14.99
N LYS A 99 25.99 11.81 -14.98
CA LYS A 99 26.27 12.67 -13.82
C LYS A 99 24.99 13.28 -13.23
N GLN A 100 24.13 13.83 -14.08
CA GLN A 100 22.84 14.37 -13.64
C GLN A 100 21.92 13.29 -13.09
N ARG A 101 21.96 12.09 -13.67
CA ARG A 101 21.19 10.93 -13.16
C ARG A 101 21.64 10.52 -11.77
N GLU A 102 22.95 10.42 -11.55
CA GLU A 102 23.53 10.11 -10.24
C GLU A 102 23.02 11.12 -9.20
N HIS A 103 23.14 12.41 -9.45
CA HIS A 103 22.64 13.45 -8.56
C HIS A 103 21.14 13.32 -8.25
N ILE A 104 20.29 13.01 -9.26
CA ILE A 104 18.86 12.80 -9.06
C ILE A 104 18.59 11.59 -8.14
N TYR A 105 19.32 10.49 -8.33
CA TYR A 105 19.12 9.27 -7.51
C TYR A 105 19.68 9.43 -6.10
N GLU A 106 20.76 10.17 -5.88
CA GLU A 106 21.27 10.53 -4.56
C GLU A 106 20.23 11.32 -3.77
N ASN A 107 19.69 12.39 -4.35
CA ASN A 107 18.60 13.16 -3.74
C ASN A 107 17.37 12.30 -3.42
N ALA A 108 17.02 11.36 -4.30
CA ALA A 108 15.93 10.44 -4.03
C ALA A 108 16.24 9.47 -2.89
N GLN A 109 17.50 9.09 -2.72
CA GLN A 109 17.90 8.24 -1.61
C GLN A 109 17.85 9.00 -0.28
N GLU A 110 18.29 10.26 -0.25
CA GLU A 110 18.13 11.15 0.90
C GLU A 110 16.66 11.31 1.30
N LEU A 111 15.77 11.56 0.31
CA LEU A 111 14.33 11.60 0.55
C LEU A 111 13.79 10.30 1.16
N LYS A 112 14.21 9.14 0.64
CA LYS A 112 13.77 7.84 1.18
C LYS A 112 14.27 7.59 2.60
N ASN A 113 15.45 8.11 2.94
CA ASN A 113 16.01 7.97 4.27
C ASN A 113 15.17 8.71 5.33
N CYS A 114 14.45 9.78 4.95
CA CYS A 114 13.49 10.43 5.86
C CYS A 114 12.41 9.48 6.41
N PHE A 115 12.07 8.42 5.69
CA PHE A 115 11.07 7.43 6.09
C PHE A 115 11.66 6.18 6.77
N ARG A 116 12.97 6.16 7.05
CA ARG A 116 13.69 5.01 7.62
C ARG A 116 14.33 5.36 8.98
N GLN A 117 13.77 6.34 9.65
CA GLN A 117 14.21 6.77 10.97
C GLN A 117 13.68 5.83 12.06
N ASN A 118 14.13 6.02 13.30
CA ASN A 118 13.72 5.20 14.44
C ASN A 118 12.45 5.72 15.12
N SER A 119 12.01 6.95 14.82
CA SER A 119 10.80 7.54 15.35
C SER A 119 10.17 8.52 14.38
N THR A 120 8.88 8.78 14.53
CA THR A 120 8.15 9.81 13.77
C THR A 120 8.79 11.20 13.95
N LYS A 121 9.24 11.51 15.18
CA LYS A 121 9.92 12.79 15.46
C LYS A 121 11.19 12.95 14.66
N GLU A 122 12.04 11.92 14.61
CA GLU A 122 13.27 11.92 13.81
C GLU A 122 12.96 12.02 12.33
N ALA A 123 11.97 11.27 11.84
CA ALA A 123 11.54 11.31 10.43
C ALA A 123 11.07 12.70 10.00
N ILE A 124 10.28 13.38 10.83
CA ILE A 124 9.84 14.77 10.59
C ILE A 124 11.03 15.72 10.60
N GLY A 125 11.95 15.58 11.57
CA GLY A 125 13.17 16.38 11.64
C GLY A 125 14.03 16.24 10.39
N GLN A 126 14.30 15.00 9.98
CA GLN A 126 15.07 14.69 8.79
C GLN A 126 14.40 15.21 7.50
N PHE A 127 13.08 15.10 7.40
CA PHE A 127 12.35 15.62 6.25
C PHE A 127 12.36 17.16 6.19
N LYS A 128 12.23 17.82 7.33
CA LYS A 128 12.37 19.29 7.41
C LYS A 128 13.78 19.74 6.98
N GLN A 129 14.82 19.06 7.46
CA GLN A 129 16.21 19.31 7.07
C GLN A 129 16.42 19.12 5.56
N TYR A 130 15.90 18.03 5.00
CA TYR A 130 15.93 17.78 3.55
C TYR A 130 15.27 18.93 2.77
N LEU A 131 14.16 19.47 3.25
CA LEU A 131 13.45 20.58 2.61
C LEU A 131 14.15 21.95 2.77
N GLN A 132 15.07 22.13 3.73
CA GLN A 132 15.84 23.38 3.85
C GLN A 132 16.67 23.66 2.58
N ASN A 133 17.15 22.60 1.92
CA ASN A 133 17.89 22.70 0.67
C ASN A 133 16.97 22.61 -0.57
N TYR A 134 15.72 23.09 -0.45
CA TYR A 134 14.69 22.92 -1.49
C TYR A 134 15.15 23.32 -2.89
N MET A 135 15.95 24.38 -3.02
CA MET A 135 16.44 24.86 -4.33
C MET A 135 17.35 23.84 -5.02
N ALA A 136 18.13 23.06 -4.26
CA ALA A 136 19.02 22.02 -4.78
C ALA A 136 18.29 20.73 -5.17
N ILE A 137 17.06 20.52 -4.68
CA ILE A 137 16.27 19.33 -5.00
C ILE A 137 15.90 19.31 -6.49
N PRO A 138 16.11 18.18 -7.20
CA PRO A 138 15.70 18.05 -8.61
C PRO A 138 14.20 18.30 -8.83
N VAL A 139 13.84 18.98 -9.91
CA VAL A 139 12.46 19.40 -10.22
C VAL A 139 11.46 18.23 -10.17
N VAL A 140 11.86 17.06 -10.68
CA VAL A 140 11.01 15.86 -10.66
C VAL A 140 10.66 15.41 -9.24
N LEU A 141 11.56 15.58 -8.28
CA LEU A 141 11.33 15.27 -6.86
C LEU A 141 10.52 16.38 -6.17
N LYS A 142 10.76 17.66 -6.47
CA LYS A 142 9.94 18.78 -5.97
C LYS A 142 8.46 18.57 -6.28
N ASP A 143 8.15 18.27 -7.53
CA ASP A 143 6.77 18.00 -7.96
C ASP A 143 6.16 16.77 -7.27
N PHE A 144 6.97 15.74 -7.09
CA PHE A 144 6.53 14.54 -6.40
C PHE A 144 6.25 14.78 -4.91
N ILE A 145 7.16 15.47 -4.23
CA ILE A 145 7.06 15.83 -2.81
C ILE A 145 5.79 16.65 -2.57
N ARG A 146 5.60 17.70 -3.37
CA ARG A 146 4.43 18.58 -3.26
C ARG A 146 3.12 17.84 -3.43
N LYS A 147 3.03 16.93 -4.41
CA LYS A 147 1.80 16.24 -4.78
C LYS A 147 1.46 15.05 -3.89
N HIS A 148 2.47 14.35 -3.36
CA HIS A 148 2.27 13.02 -2.76
C HIS A 148 2.81 12.88 -1.35
N ILE A 149 3.68 13.79 -0.88
CA ILE A 149 4.35 13.60 0.41
C ILE A 149 3.92 14.64 1.44
N ILE A 150 4.01 15.94 1.14
CA ILE A 150 3.84 16.99 2.16
C ILE A 150 2.59 16.81 2.99
N ASN A 151 1.42 16.68 2.37
CA ASN A 151 0.13 16.56 3.06
C ASN A 151 -0.14 15.19 3.69
N HIS A 152 0.71 14.20 3.38
CA HIS A 152 0.52 12.82 3.80
C HIS A 152 1.72 12.25 4.55
N PHE A 153 2.72 13.06 4.86
CA PHE A 153 3.98 12.59 5.48
C PHE A 153 3.71 11.77 6.75
N HIS A 154 2.83 12.27 7.61
CA HIS A 154 2.44 11.59 8.84
C HIS A 154 1.90 10.17 8.61
N ARG A 155 1.20 9.94 7.48
CA ARG A 155 0.66 8.61 7.12
C ARG A 155 1.70 7.62 6.63
N TYR A 156 2.91 8.07 6.32
CA TYR A 156 4.01 7.18 5.94
C TYR A 156 4.88 6.74 7.10
N VAL A 157 4.77 7.40 8.25
CA VAL A 157 5.71 7.24 9.36
C VAL A 157 5.09 6.75 10.68
N GLN A 158 3.78 6.48 10.70
CA GLN A 158 3.10 6.00 11.93
C GLN A 158 3.70 4.69 12.46
N HIS A 159 4.16 3.81 11.58
CA HIS A 159 4.79 2.56 11.92
C HIS A 159 6.12 2.70 12.69
N LEU A 160 6.68 3.90 12.76
CA LEU A 160 7.95 4.14 13.47
C LEU A 160 7.75 4.23 15.00
N ASP A 161 6.54 4.57 15.45
CA ASP A 161 6.24 4.73 16.88
C ASP A 161 5.38 3.57 17.44
N ASP A 162 4.89 2.66 16.56
CA ASP A 162 4.08 1.52 16.96
C ASP A 162 4.42 0.30 16.10
N GLU A 163 5.03 -0.71 16.70
CA GLU A 163 5.45 -1.96 16.05
C GLU A 163 4.28 -2.81 15.52
N ASN A 164 3.06 -2.57 16.04
CA ASN A 164 1.85 -3.23 15.54
C ASN A 164 1.35 -2.65 14.21
N ILE A 165 1.89 -1.52 13.78
CA ILE A 165 1.57 -0.91 12.49
C ILE A 165 2.52 -1.39 11.40
N GLU A 166 2.02 -2.18 10.48
CA GLU A 166 2.81 -2.63 9.33
C GLU A 166 3.13 -1.48 8.38
N LYS A 167 4.41 -1.29 8.11
CA LYS A 167 4.91 -0.25 7.17
C LYS A 167 4.54 -0.49 5.71
N THR A 168 4.17 -1.73 5.34
CA THR A 168 3.92 -2.12 3.95
C THR A 168 2.70 -3.03 3.82
N SER A 169 2.11 -3.07 2.61
CA SER A 169 1.06 -4.01 2.22
C SER A 169 1.59 -5.35 1.69
N ASN A 170 2.86 -5.65 1.89
CA ASN A 170 3.51 -6.82 1.29
C ASN A 170 2.90 -8.16 1.73
N LYS A 171 2.39 -8.25 2.97
CA LYS A 171 1.76 -9.48 3.47
C LYS A 171 0.52 -9.85 2.64
N VAL A 172 -0.38 -8.90 2.41
CA VAL A 172 -1.56 -9.14 1.58
C VAL A 172 -1.21 -9.35 0.09
N GLU A 173 -0.16 -8.71 -0.41
CA GLU A 173 0.31 -8.95 -1.78
C GLU A 173 0.90 -10.35 -1.94
N ASN A 174 1.66 -10.82 -0.96
CA ASN A 174 2.15 -12.19 -0.91
C ASN A 174 1.00 -13.20 -0.84
N TYR A 175 0.00 -12.94 -0.01
CA TYR A 175 -1.23 -13.71 0.06
C TYR A 175 -1.92 -13.80 -1.32
N TYR A 176 -2.09 -12.68 -2.03
CA TYR A 176 -2.65 -12.67 -3.38
C TYR A 176 -1.83 -13.47 -4.39
N ARG A 177 -0.50 -13.37 -4.31
CA ARG A 177 0.40 -14.08 -5.21
C ARG A 177 0.29 -15.60 -5.06
N GLN A 178 0.12 -16.07 -3.83
CA GLN A 178 0.05 -17.50 -3.54
C GLN A 178 -1.35 -18.07 -3.76
N THR A 179 -2.40 -17.34 -3.34
CA THR A 179 -3.78 -17.83 -3.40
C THR A 179 -4.47 -17.62 -4.74
N ASN A 180 -4.01 -16.69 -5.56
CA ASN A 180 -4.61 -16.43 -6.86
C ASN A 180 -3.57 -16.04 -7.91
N PRO A 181 -2.65 -16.96 -8.27
CA PRO A 181 -1.67 -16.74 -9.33
C PRO A 181 -2.35 -16.60 -10.71
N GLU A 182 -1.61 -16.13 -11.71
CA GLU A 182 -2.15 -15.89 -13.07
C GLU A 182 -2.79 -17.12 -13.70
N LYS A 183 -2.29 -18.33 -13.41
CA LYS A 183 -2.90 -19.59 -13.85
C LYS A 183 -4.34 -19.72 -13.36
N ILE A 184 -4.56 -19.49 -12.07
CA ILE A 184 -5.88 -19.62 -11.42
C ILE A 184 -6.86 -18.58 -11.96
N LYS A 185 -6.43 -17.34 -12.16
CA LYS A 185 -7.25 -16.28 -12.78
C LYS A 185 -7.79 -16.64 -14.17
N LYS A 186 -7.07 -17.51 -14.89
CA LYS A 186 -7.49 -18.00 -16.21
C LYS A 186 -8.52 -19.14 -16.12
N ILE A 187 -8.55 -19.90 -15.04
CA ILE A 187 -9.43 -21.05 -14.84
C ILE A 187 -10.82 -20.59 -14.37
N TYR A 188 -10.86 -19.82 -13.27
CA TYR A 188 -12.12 -19.39 -12.66
C TYR A 188 -12.71 -18.18 -13.38
N LYS A 189 -13.76 -18.38 -14.16
CA LYS A 189 -14.43 -17.34 -14.97
C LYS A 189 -15.76 -16.87 -14.39
N THR A 190 -16.39 -17.68 -13.52
CA THR A 190 -17.65 -17.33 -12.87
C THR A 190 -17.43 -16.78 -11.47
N LYS A 191 -18.37 -15.93 -11.01
CA LYS A 191 -18.30 -15.34 -9.67
C LYS A 191 -18.36 -16.41 -8.58
N ASN A 192 -19.28 -17.36 -8.70
CA ASN A 192 -19.42 -18.42 -7.69
C ASN A 192 -18.19 -19.33 -7.64
N GLY A 193 -17.68 -19.79 -8.80
CA GLY A 193 -16.48 -20.64 -8.82
C GLY A 193 -15.26 -19.97 -8.21
N ILE A 194 -15.03 -18.66 -8.47
CA ILE A 194 -13.90 -17.97 -7.85
C ILE A 194 -14.12 -17.72 -6.35
N LEU A 195 -15.35 -17.44 -5.91
CA LEU A 195 -15.63 -17.26 -4.48
C LEU A 195 -15.37 -18.54 -3.70
N THR A 196 -15.94 -19.69 -4.09
CA THR A 196 -15.69 -20.98 -3.46
C THR A 196 -14.20 -21.32 -3.39
N PHE A 197 -13.46 -21.06 -4.49
CA PHE A 197 -12.02 -21.26 -4.51
C PHE A 197 -11.28 -20.34 -3.53
N LEU A 198 -11.65 -19.06 -3.46
CA LEU A 198 -10.99 -18.10 -2.57
C LEU A 198 -11.31 -18.36 -1.09
N ASP A 199 -12.52 -18.79 -0.77
CA ASP A 199 -12.92 -19.21 0.59
C ASP A 199 -12.04 -20.39 1.04
N TYR A 200 -11.90 -21.43 0.21
CA TYR A 200 -10.99 -22.54 0.47
C TYR A 200 -9.52 -22.10 0.64
N GLN A 201 -9.04 -21.18 -0.17
CA GLN A 201 -7.68 -20.65 -0.03
C GLN A 201 -7.50 -19.84 1.27
N MET A 202 -8.53 -19.12 1.69
CA MET A 202 -8.54 -18.37 2.94
C MET A 202 -8.44 -19.28 4.15
N GLU A 203 -9.20 -20.36 4.17
CA GLU A 203 -9.16 -21.41 5.21
C GLU A 203 -7.78 -22.06 5.28
N ASN A 204 -7.27 -22.58 4.15
CA ASN A 204 -5.95 -23.20 4.08
C ASN A 204 -4.81 -22.26 4.50
N TRP A 205 -4.91 -20.98 4.16
CA TRP A 205 -3.92 -20.00 4.58
C TRP A 205 -3.95 -19.81 6.10
N THR A 206 -5.16 -19.69 6.65
CA THR A 206 -5.36 -19.49 8.09
C THR A 206 -4.84 -20.69 8.89
N GLU A 207 -5.16 -21.90 8.50
CA GLU A 207 -4.66 -23.13 9.12
C GLU A 207 -3.14 -23.24 9.13
N LYS A 208 -2.48 -22.81 8.04
CA LYS A 208 -1.02 -22.82 7.93
C LYS A 208 -0.32 -21.79 8.82
N HIS A 209 -0.98 -20.66 9.11
CA HIS A 209 -0.36 -19.53 9.79
C HIS A 209 -0.81 -19.36 11.23
N ILE A 210 -2.02 -19.79 11.58
CA ILE A 210 -2.46 -19.90 12.97
C ILE A 210 -2.12 -21.32 13.44
N LYS A 211 -1.01 -21.47 14.16
CA LYS A 211 -0.80 -22.67 14.97
C LYS A 211 -1.78 -22.58 16.14
N ILE A 212 -2.87 -23.31 16.05
CA ILE A 212 -3.73 -23.57 17.22
C ILE A 212 -2.83 -24.30 18.22
N LYS A 213 -2.47 -23.60 19.29
CA LYS A 213 -1.82 -24.22 20.45
C LYS A 213 -2.86 -24.96 21.28
#